data_1a8c9c11dac0f97566b872808cc54109
#
_entry.id   1a8c9c11dac0f97566b872808cc54109
#
_cell.length_a   1.000
_cell.length_b   1.000
_cell.length_c   1.000
_cell.angle_alpha   90.00
_cell.angle_beta   90.00
_cell.angle_gamma   90.00
#
_symmetry.space_group_name_H-M   'P 1'
#
loop_
_entity.id
_entity.type
_entity.pdbx_description
1 polymer ?
#
loop_
_entity_poly.entity_id
_entity_poly.type
_entity_poly.pdbx_seq_one_letter_code
_entity_poly.pdbx_strand_id
1 'polypeptide(L)'
;MQELKAYVVEDNATIRENLIGALEELTCVRVVGNSATEDEGLQWLEQNSQDWDMVIVDLFLQRGSGIRLVQRVRRGNASQKIIVFSNYVNASVRKRCAQLGVDAVFDKSTEIDFLVDYCARHCSQVTQEAGT
;
A
#
# COMPACT_ATOMS: atom_id res chain seq x y z
N MET A 1 -3.84 -19.93 8.67
CA MET A 1 -4.00 -19.07 7.49
C MET A 1 -3.13 -17.84 7.68
N GLN A 2 -2.24 -17.55 6.72
CA GLN A 2 -1.37 -16.39 6.83
C GLN A 2 -2.08 -15.13 6.40
N GLU A 3 -1.88 -14.06 7.15
CA GLU A 3 -2.38 -12.74 6.84
C GLU A 3 -1.31 -11.92 6.12
N LEU A 4 -1.72 -11.06 5.19
CA LEU A 4 -0.85 -10.03 4.63
C LEU A 4 -1.02 -8.76 5.46
N LYS A 5 0.06 -8.30 6.04
CA LYS A 5 0.05 -7.10 6.88
C LYS A 5 0.24 -5.86 6.03
N ALA A 6 -0.75 -4.98 6.03
CA ALA A 6 -0.71 -3.75 5.25
C ALA A 6 -0.64 -2.51 6.13
N TYR A 7 0.14 -1.54 5.70
CA TYR A 7 0.16 -0.21 6.27
C TYR A 7 -0.43 0.78 5.26
N VAL A 8 -1.28 1.70 5.71
CA VAL A 8 -2.00 2.63 4.82
C VAL A 8 -1.59 4.06 5.13
N VAL A 9 -1.16 4.81 4.11
CA VAL A 9 -0.85 6.23 4.20
C VAL A 9 -1.87 7.00 3.36
N GLU A 10 -2.84 7.61 4.03
CA GLU A 10 -3.96 8.32 3.41
C GLU A 10 -4.47 9.39 4.37
N ASP A 11 -4.55 10.64 3.94
CA ASP A 11 -4.97 11.75 4.79
C ASP A 11 -6.48 11.93 4.90
N ASN A 12 -7.26 11.39 3.97
CA ASN A 12 -8.73 11.45 4.04
C ASN A 12 -9.25 10.29 4.87
N ALA A 13 -9.85 10.59 6.02
CA ALA A 13 -10.31 9.58 6.97
C ALA A 13 -11.39 8.65 6.36
N THR A 14 -12.32 9.21 5.58
CA THR A 14 -13.40 8.42 4.97
C THR A 14 -12.84 7.44 3.94
N ILE A 15 -11.94 7.89 3.07
CA ILE A 15 -11.31 7.04 2.07
C ILE A 15 -10.48 5.95 2.77
N ARG A 16 -9.73 6.32 3.78
CA ARG A 16 -8.90 5.39 4.55
C ARG A 16 -9.74 4.29 5.20
N GLU A 17 -10.82 4.66 5.87
CA GLU A 17 -11.72 3.70 6.52
C GLU A 17 -12.40 2.77 5.52
N ASN A 18 -12.85 3.30 4.39
CA ASN A 18 -13.46 2.50 3.34
C ASN A 18 -12.48 1.51 2.73
N LEU A 19 -11.25 1.96 2.49
CA LEU A 19 -10.20 1.10 1.95
C LEU A 19 -9.86 -0.02 2.93
N ILE A 20 -9.63 0.31 4.18
CA ILE A 20 -9.32 -0.67 5.24
C ILE A 20 -10.44 -1.70 5.34
N GLY A 21 -11.69 -1.24 5.41
CA GLY A 21 -12.85 -2.11 5.49
C GLY A 21 -12.96 -3.08 4.31
N ALA A 22 -12.77 -2.57 3.09
CA ALA A 22 -12.83 -3.40 1.88
C ALA A 22 -11.73 -4.45 1.86
N LEU A 23 -10.50 -4.08 2.20
CA LEU A 23 -9.38 -5.02 2.21
C LEU A 23 -9.57 -6.12 3.25
N GLU A 24 -9.97 -5.75 4.47
CA GLU A 24 -10.13 -6.73 5.54
C GLU A 24 -11.34 -7.64 5.35
N GLU A 25 -12.39 -7.14 4.71
CA GLU A 25 -13.59 -7.93 4.42
C GLU A 25 -13.41 -8.88 3.24
N LEU A 26 -12.73 -8.43 2.18
CA LEU A 26 -12.70 -9.13 0.90
C LEU A 26 -11.40 -9.92 0.65
N THR A 27 -10.38 -9.74 1.49
CA THR A 27 -9.07 -10.40 1.32
C THR A 27 -8.51 -10.88 2.65
N CYS A 28 -7.35 -11.52 2.63
CA CYS A 28 -6.64 -11.91 3.85
C CYS A 28 -5.84 -10.75 4.46
N VAL A 29 -5.90 -9.56 3.87
CA VAL A 29 -5.13 -8.40 4.34
C VAL A 29 -5.61 -7.97 5.71
N ARG A 30 -4.65 -7.76 6.61
CA ARG A 30 -4.87 -7.13 7.90
C ARG A 30 -4.12 -5.80 7.92
N VAL A 31 -4.83 -4.71 8.18
CA VAL A 31 -4.20 -3.40 8.27
C VAL A 31 -3.62 -3.23 9.67
N VAL A 32 -2.30 -3.17 9.75
CA VAL A 32 -1.57 -3.11 11.02
C VAL A 32 -1.33 -1.70 11.53
N GLY A 33 -1.60 -0.70 10.69
CA GLY A 33 -1.49 0.70 11.08
C GLY A 33 -1.80 1.61 9.91
N ASN A 34 -1.93 2.88 10.21
CA ASN A 34 -2.17 3.90 9.19
C ASN A 34 -1.63 5.25 9.66
N SER A 35 -1.40 6.15 8.71
CA SER A 35 -1.03 7.52 8.99
C SER A 35 -1.57 8.46 7.93
N ALA A 36 -1.61 9.74 8.26
CA ALA A 36 -2.12 10.78 7.37
C ALA A 36 -1.01 11.61 6.72
N THR A 37 0.24 11.45 7.15
CA THR A 37 1.35 12.29 6.70
C THR A 37 2.55 11.45 6.25
N GLU A 38 3.41 12.07 5.46
CA GLU A 38 4.68 11.47 5.02
C GLU A 38 5.54 11.07 6.22
N ASP A 39 5.74 11.99 7.16
CA ASP A 39 6.67 11.78 8.27
C ASP A 39 6.19 10.67 9.21
N GLU A 40 4.92 10.65 9.56
CA GLU A 40 4.35 9.59 10.39
C GLU A 40 4.47 8.23 9.71
N GLY A 41 4.17 8.18 8.40
CA GLY A 41 4.26 6.95 7.63
C GLY A 41 5.69 6.41 7.58
N LEU A 42 6.65 7.27 7.27
CA LEU A 42 8.07 6.87 7.22
C LEU A 42 8.56 6.40 8.58
N GLN A 43 8.21 7.11 9.64
CA GLN A 43 8.62 6.74 10.99
C GLN A 43 8.13 5.34 11.34
N TRP A 44 6.85 5.05 11.07
CA TRP A 44 6.30 3.72 11.37
C TRP A 44 6.97 2.64 10.53
N LEU A 45 7.12 2.85 9.23
CA LEU A 45 7.71 1.85 8.32
C LEU A 45 9.17 1.56 8.68
N GLU A 46 9.93 2.56 9.10
CA GLU A 46 11.32 2.38 9.52
C GLU A 46 11.43 1.66 10.87
N GLN A 47 10.59 2.03 11.83
CA GLN A 47 10.60 1.42 13.16
C GLN A 47 10.08 -0.02 13.16
N ASN A 48 9.26 -0.37 12.16
CA ASN A 48 8.63 -1.68 12.05
C ASN A 48 9.02 -2.37 10.72
N SER A 49 10.29 -2.31 10.36
CA SER A 49 10.77 -2.65 9.02
C SER A 49 10.49 -4.10 8.58
N GLN A 50 10.23 -5.01 9.52
CA GLN A 50 9.90 -6.42 9.21
C GLN A 50 8.43 -6.76 9.52
N ASP A 51 7.62 -5.79 9.93
CA ASP A 51 6.27 -6.03 10.43
C ASP A 51 5.19 -5.62 9.43
N TRP A 52 5.54 -5.44 8.18
CA TRP A 52 4.58 -5.15 7.12
C TRP A 52 4.94 -5.92 5.84
N ASP A 53 3.91 -6.31 5.10
CA ASP A 53 4.07 -7.01 3.82
C ASP A 53 3.79 -6.10 2.64
N MET A 54 2.96 -5.08 2.83
CA MET A 54 2.69 -4.06 1.82
C MET A 54 2.40 -2.72 2.46
N VAL A 55 2.72 -1.66 1.76
CA VAL A 55 2.29 -0.31 2.09
C VAL A 55 1.46 0.22 0.93
N ILE A 56 0.31 0.81 1.25
CA ILE A 56 -0.58 1.44 0.26
C ILE A 56 -0.53 2.94 0.55
N VAL A 57 -0.07 3.72 -0.43
CA VAL A 57 0.21 5.14 -0.22
C VAL A 57 -0.48 5.99 -1.26
N ASP A 58 -1.10 7.10 -0.80
CA ASP A 58 -1.59 8.16 -1.66
C ASP A 58 -0.42 9.11 -1.99
N LEU A 59 -0.32 9.51 -3.26
CA LEU A 59 0.73 10.42 -3.70
C LEU A 59 0.49 11.86 -3.24
N PHE A 60 -0.77 12.25 -3.03
CA PHE A 60 -1.16 13.63 -2.73
C PHE A 60 -1.66 13.71 -1.28
N LEU A 61 -0.75 14.01 -0.37
CA LEU A 61 -1.04 14.18 1.05
C LEU A 61 -1.11 15.68 1.38
N GLN A 62 -1.93 16.05 2.36
CA GLN A 62 -2.00 17.44 2.82
C GLN A 62 -0.70 17.87 3.48
N ARG A 63 -0.03 16.94 4.17
CA ARG A 63 1.26 17.20 4.82
C ARG A 63 2.28 16.21 4.29
N GLY A 64 3.25 16.72 3.57
CA GLY A 64 4.27 15.92 2.94
C GLY A 64 3.82 15.40 1.59
N SER A 65 4.52 14.41 1.08
CA SER A 65 4.33 13.87 -0.26
C SER A 65 4.45 12.36 -0.28
N GLY A 66 3.47 11.69 -0.91
CA GLY A 66 3.55 10.24 -1.13
C GLY A 66 4.70 9.86 -2.05
N ILE A 67 5.03 10.70 -3.04
CA ILE A 67 6.20 10.50 -3.90
C ILE A 67 7.49 10.48 -3.08
N ARG A 68 7.66 11.44 -2.17
CA ARG A 68 8.85 11.45 -1.30
C ARG A 68 8.88 10.26 -0.35
N LEU A 69 7.71 9.86 0.16
CA LEU A 69 7.63 8.67 1.01
C LEU A 69 8.15 7.45 0.23
N VAL A 70 7.67 7.26 -1.00
CA VAL A 70 8.12 6.15 -1.86
C VAL A 70 9.62 6.22 -2.13
N GLN A 71 10.17 7.41 -2.33
CA GLN A 71 11.61 7.60 -2.53
C GLN A 71 12.44 7.27 -1.30
N ARG A 72 11.90 7.55 -0.10
CA ARG A 72 12.63 7.46 1.17
C ARG A 72 12.44 6.13 1.88
N VAL A 73 11.33 5.42 1.65
CA VAL A 73 11.04 4.17 2.33
C VAL A 73 12.05 3.09 1.92
N ARG A 74 12.51 2.32 2.90
CA ARG A 74 13.41 1.19 2.66
C ARG A 74 12.69 -0.11 2.97
N ARG A 75 12.77 -1.04 2.04
CA ARG A 75 12.22 -2.37 2.28
C ARG A 75 13.11 -3.13 3.25
N GLY A 76 12.48 -3.77 4.23
CA GLY A 76 13.20 -4.62 5.18
C GLY A 76 13.52 -6.00 4.59
N ASN A 77 12.77 -6.41 3.54
CA ASN A 77 13.02 -7.65 2.81
C ASN A 77 12.43 -7.54 1.39
N ALA A 78 12.81 -8.49 0.53
CA ALA A 78 12.48 -8.46 -0.89
C ALA A 78 11.00 -8.75 -1.20
N SER A 79 10.28 -9.34 -0.26
CA SER A 79 8.86 -9.68 -0.48
C SER A 79 7.90 -8.54 -0.18
N GLN A 80 8.38 -7.46 0.43
CA GLN A 80 7.55 -6.30 0.75
C GLN A 80 7.17 -5.55 -0.52
N LYS A 81 5.90 -5.15 -0.61
CA LYS A 81 5.34 -4.47 -1.78
C LYS A 81 4.98 -3.03 -1.47
N ILE A 82 5.25 -2.14 -2.42
CA ILE A 82 4.86 -0.74 -2.36
C ILE A 82 3.78 -0.52 -3.41
N ILE A 83 2.60 -0.10 -2.98
CA ILE A 83 1.42 0.09 -3.82
C ILE A 83 0.99 1.55 -3.73
N VAL A 84 0.72 2.17 -4.87
CA VAL A 84 0.18 3.52 -4.95
C VAL A 84 -1.31 3.44 -5.24
N PHE A 85 -2.12 4.15 -4.46
CA PHE A 85 -3.56 4.26 -4.64
C PHE A 85 -3.93 5.74 -4.54
N SER A 86 -4.14 6.39 -5.68
CA SER A 86 -4.19 7.84 -5.74
C SER A 86 -5.14 8.33 -6.82
N ASN A 87 -5.60 9.59 -6.69
CA ASN A 87 -6.32 10.27 -7.76
C ASN A 87 -5.33 10.78 -8.81
N TYR A 88 -5.84 11.16 -9.98
CA TYR A 88 -5.05 11.76 -11.06
C TYR A 88 -3.89 10.89 -11.55
N VAL A 89 -4.10 9.58 -11.56
CA VAL A 89 -3.13 8.64 -12.11
C VAL A 89 -3.20 8.70 -13.64
N ASN A 90 -2.06 9.02 -14.27
CA ASN A 90 -1.91 9.07 -15.72
C ASN A 90 -0.63 8.33 -16.13
N ALA A 91 -0.35 8.28 -17.43
CA ALA A 91 0.82 7.58 -17.95
C ALA A 91 2.13 8.10 -17.35
N SER A 92 2.24 9.42 -17.17
CA SER A 92 3.43 10.05 -16.58
C SER A 92 3.64 9.64 -15.12
N VAL A 93 2.57 9.63 -14.33
CA VAL A 93 2.60 9.18 -12.94
C VAL A 93 2.97 7.70 -12.85
N ARG A 94 2.37 6.86 -13.70
CA ARG A 94 2.68 5.42 -13.73
C ARG A 94 4.14 5.17 -14.07
N LYS A 95 4.69 5.92 -15.04
CA LYS A 95 6.10 5.82 -15.42
C LYS A 95 7.01 6.23 -14.26
N ARG A 96 6.69 7.33 -13.58
CA ARG A 96 7.46 7.80 -12.43
C ARG A 96 7.46 6.78 -11.30
N CYS A 97 6.30 6.21 -10.99
CA CYS A 97 6.18 5.19 -9.95
C CYS A 97 7.00 3.94 -10.31
N ALA A 98 6.95 3.51 -11.55
CA ALA A 98 7.76 2.37 -12.01
C ALA A 98 9.25 2.64 -11.83
N GLN A 99 9.71 3.84 -12.15
CA GLN A 99 11.10 4.24 -11.97
C GLN A 99 11.53 4.23 -10.50
N LEU A 100 10.59 4.49 -9.59
CA LEU A 100 10.83 4.49 -8.15
C LEU A 100 10.72 3.09 -7.52
N GLY A 101 10.42 2.06 -8.31
CA GLY A 101 10.30 0.71 -7.81
C GLY A 101 8.96 0.37 -7.17
N VAL A 102 7.91 1.14 -7.46
CA VAL A 102 6.55 0.83 -7.02
C VAL A 102 6.06 -0.43 -7.72
N ASP A 103 5.44 -1.34 -6.97
CA ASP A 103 5.00 -2.64 -7.49
C ASP A 103 3.69 -2.56 -8.24
N ALA A 104 2.78 -1.66 -7.85
CA ALA A 104 1.50 -1.47 -8.52
C ALA A 104 0.95 -0.07 -8.27
N VAL A 105 0.19 0.44 -9.23
CA VAL A 105 -0.44 1.77 -9.15
C VAL A 105 -1.91 1.62 -9.52
N PHE A 106 -2.79 2.15 -8.68
CA PHE A 106 -4.24 2.10 -8.89
C PHE A 106 -4.86 3.49 -8.74
N ASP A 107 -5.83 3.79 -9.60
CA ASP A 107 -6.61 5.03 -9.54
C ASP A 107 -7.76 4.88 -8.54
N LYS A 108 -7.85 5.80 -7.58
CA LYS A 108 -8.91 5.77 -6.55
C LYS A 108 -10.31 5.84 -7.12
N SER A 109 -10.50 6.56 -8.21
CA SER A 109 -11.84 6.81 -8.75
C SER A 109 -12.38 5.64 -9.56
N THR A 110 -11.50 4.78 -10.10
CA THR A 110 -11.93 3.75 -11.07
C THR A 110 -11.35 2.37 -10.82
N GLU A 111 -10.33 2.22 -9.97
CA GLU A 111 -9.55 0.98 -9.89
C GLU A 111 -9.49 0.33 -8.52
N ILE A 112 -10.41 0.68 -7.60
CA ILE A 112 -10.42 0.04 -6.28
C ILE A 112 -10.62 -1.48 -6.37
N ASP A 113 -11.43 -1.93 -7.31
CA ASP A 113 -11.66 -3.37 -7.52
C ASP A 113 -10.39 -4.08 -7.97
N PHE A 114 -9.56 -3.42 -8.77
CA PHE A 114 -8.27 -3.96 -9.19
C PHE A 114 -7.28 -4.04 -8.03
N LEU A 115 -7.31 -3.06 -7.13
CA LEU A 115 -6.48 -3.10 -5.91
C LEU A 115 -6.86 -4.27 -5.02
N VAL A 116 -8.17 -4.45 -4.77
CA VAL A 116 -8.67 -5.56 -3.96
C VAL A 116 -8.26 -6.90 -4.59
N ASP A 117 -8.43 -7.01 -5.91
CA ASP A 117 -8.07 -8.21 -6.66
C ASP A 117 -6.56 -8.52 -6.60
N TYR A 118 -5.74 -7.49 -6.70
CA TYR A 118 -4.28 -7.60 -6.55
C TYR A 118 -3.93 -8.17 -5.17
N CYS A 119 -4.53 -7.64 -4.12
CA CYS A 119 -4.29 -8.11 -2.76
C CYS A 119 -4.78 -9.56 -2.57
N ALA A 120 -5.94 -9.89 -3.11
CA ALA A 120 -6.50 -11.24 -3.02
C ALA A 120 -5.57 -12.27 -3.69
N ARG A 121 -4.99 -11.91 -4.84
CA ARG A 121 -4.03 -12.79 -5.54
C ARG A 121 -2.75 -13.00 -4.72
N HIS A 122 -2.27 -11.96 -4.06
CA HIS A 122 -1.11 -12.09 -3.16
C HIS A 122 -1.42 -12.98 -1.96
N CYS A 123 -2.62 -12.90 -1.43
CA CYS A 123 -3.07 -13.82 -0.38
C CYS A 123 -3.01 -15.28 -0.81
N SER A 124 -3.46 -15.57 -2.03
CA SER A 124 -3.41 -16.92 -2.59
C SER A 124 -1.97 -17.41 -2.75
N GLN A 125 -1.06 -16.55 -3.22
CA GLN A 125 0.34 -16.88 -3.38
C GLN A 125 1.00 -17.23 -2.03
N VAL A 126 0.74 -16.44 -1.00
CA VAL A 126 1.26 -16.67 0.35
C VAL A 126 0.76 -18.02 0.88
N THR A 127 -0.52 -18.33 0.69
CA THR A 127 -1.12 -19.59 1.11
C THR A 127 -0.47 -20.78 0.37
N GLN A 128 -0.24 -20.66 -0.94
CA GLN A 128 0.43 -21.70 -1.73
C GLN A 128 1.87 -21.93 -1.27
N GLU A 129 2.62 -20.86 -1.03
CA GLU A 129 3.99 -20.96 -0.54
C GLU A 129 4.04 -21.61 0.84
N ALA A 130 3.11 -21.26 1.72
CA ALA A 130 3.02 -21.86 3.05
C ALA A 130 2.60 -23.34 3.01
N GLY A 131 1.85 -23.73 1.99
CA GLY A 131 1.35 -25.11 1.82
C GLY A 131 2.37 -26.06 1.22
N THR A 132 3.48 -25.54 0.73
CA THR A 132 4.55 -26.38 0.18
C THR A 132 5.66 -26.59 1.21
#